data_942a382148a228aae757d7272bcc0d93
#
_entry.id   942a382148a228aae757d7272bcc0d93
#
_cell.length_a   1.000
_cell.length_b   1.000
_cell.length_c   1.000
_cell.angle_alpha   90.00
_cell.angle_beta   90.00
_cell.angle_gamma   90.00
#
_symmetry.space_group_name_H-M   'P 1'
#
loop_
_entity.id
_entity.type
_entity.pdbx_description
1 polymer ?
#
loop_
_entity_poly.entity_id
_entity_poly.type
_entity_poly.pdbx_seq_one_letter_code
_entity_poly.pdbx_strand_id
1 'polypeptide(L)'
;MLDNLLLSRRRLLTAIALSPLLLKMNTAHAAGIDPHRIVALEWLPVELMLALGVTPYGVADIPNYKLWVNEPKLPDSVIDIGLRTEPNLELLTQMKPSFLFWSAGYGPSEETMAKIAPGRGFSFSDGKKPLTMAKNSINEMAQFLNREAEAKKHLAEFDALIDSLKPRFANRADRPLLMVTLLDARHMLVFGKNCLFQEVLDSFGIRNAWEGEMTFWGSTAVGIDRLAQFRDVDVLCFDHGNERDMQALMATPLWQAMPFVREQRFKRAPAVWFYGATLSAMHFARVLDNAMGGKA
;
A
#
# COMPACT_ATOMS: atom_id res chain seq x y z
N MET A 1 24.57 18.23 -57.20
CA MET A 1 23.27 18.90 -57.26
C MET A 1 22.73 18.90 -55.84
N LEU A 2 22.88 20.04 -55.17
CA LEU A 2 22.38 20.25 -53.79
C LEU A 2 21.17 21.18 -53.95
N ASP A 3 19.96 20.63 -53.88
CA ASP A 3 18.74 21.45 -53.87
C ASP A 3 18.51 22.01 -52.46
N ASN A 4 18.68 23.31 -52.36
CA ASN A 4 18.38 24.12 -51.19
C ASN A 4 16.89 24.15 -50.92
N LEU A 5 16.41 23.50 -49.89
CA LEU A 5 15.08 23.67 -49.32
C LEU A 5 15.01 25.00 -48.58
N LEU A 6 14.72 26.07 -49.31
CA LEU A 6 14.37 27.38 -48.75
C LEU A 6 12.97 27.29 -48.14
N LEU A 7 12.89 27.10 -46.83
CA LEU A 7 11.65 27.27 -46.09
C LEU A 7 11.17 28.71 -46.17
N SER A 8 10.07 28.95 -46.87
CA SER A 8 9.48 30.29 -47.03
C SER A 8 9.10 30.84 -45.63
N ARG A 9 9.45 32.13 -45.38
CA ARG A 9 9.10 32.87 -44.13
C ARG A 9 7.61 32.79 -43.78
N ARG A 10 6.72 32.66 -44.78
CA ARG A 10 5.27 32.45 -44.56
C ARG A 10 4.94 31.12 -43.91
N ARG A 11 5.66 30.03 -44.22
CA ARG A 11 5.46 28.71 -43.59
C ARG A 11 5.99 28.66 -42.15
N LEU A 12 7.03 29.43 -41.85
CA LEU A 12 7.55 29.58 -40.50
C LEU A 12 6.56 30.33 -39.58
N LEU A 13 5.92 31.37 -40.08
CA LEU A 13 4.92 32.13 -39.32
C LEU A 13 3.62 31.36 -39.09
N THR A 14 3.20 30.48 -40.01
CA THR A 14 2.06 29.57 -39.77
C THR A 14 2.39 28.48 -38.78
N ALA A 15 3.63 27.98 -38.69
CA ALA A 15 4.06 27.03 -37.68
C ALA A 15 4.09 27.63 -36.26
N ILE A 16 4.46 28.91 -36.11
CA ILE A 16 4.48 29.65 -34.83
C ILE A 16 3.05 29.98 -34.38
N ALA A 17 2.12 30.23 -35.28
CA ALA A 17 0.72 30.53 -34.93
C ALA A 17 -0.07 29.29 -34.43
N LEU A 18 0.36 28.09 -34.76
CA LEU A 18 -0.24 26.82 -34.28
C LEU A 18 0.38 26.29 -33.00
N SER A 19 1.52 26.84 -32.54
CA SER A 19 2.19 26.45 -31.31
C SER A 19 1.34 26.59 -30.04
N PRO A 20 0.51 27.63 -29.84
CA PRO A 20 -0.34 27.69 -28.64
C PRO A 20 -1.47 26.67 -28.62
N LEU A 21 -1.88 26.12 -29.77
CA LEU A 21 -2.89 25.04 -29.79
C LEU A 21 -2.31 23.70 -29.38
N LEU A 22 -1.03 23.40 -29.67
CA LEU A 22 -0.36 22.17 -29.28
C LEU A 22 0.02 22.18 -27.79
N LEU A 23 0.30 23.35 -27.21
CA LEU A 23 0.53 23.48 -25.75
C LEU A 23 -0.74 23.31 -24.90
N LYS A 24 -1.92 23.52 -25.48
CA LYS A 24 -3.20 23.30 -24.81
C LYS A 24 -3.67 21.84 -24.83
N MET A 25 -3.07 20.97 -25.63
CA MET A 25 -3.50 19.57 -25.71
C MET A 25 -2.98 18.70 -24.54
N ASN A 26 -1.97 19.15 -23.78
CA ASN A 26 -1.46 18.40 -22.62
C ASN A 26 -2.14 18.74 -21.27
N THR A 27 -3.06 19.72 -21.22
CA THR A 27 -3.81 20.05 -20.01
C THR A 27 -5.24 19.51 -20.00
N ALA A 28 -5.64 18.75 -21.03
CA ALA A 28 -7.02 18.25 -21.18
C ALA A 28 -7.36 17.05 -20.29
N HIS A 29 -6.44 16.51 -19.50
CA HIS A 29 -6.71 15.35 -18.65
C HIS A 29 -7.24 15.68 -17.25
N ALA A 30 -7.11 16.91 -16.78
CA ALA A 30 -7.60 17.30 -15.45
C ALA A 30 -9.03 17.91 -15.44
N ALA A 31 -9.58 18.26 -16.60
CA ALA A 31 -10.83 19.02 -16.70
C ALA A 31 -12.12 18.17 -16.57
N GLY A 32 -12.03 16.89 -16.18
CA GLY A 32 -13.18 15.99 -16.20
C GLY A 32 -13.32 15.05 -15.01
N ILE A 33 -12.36 15.01 -14.07
CA ILE A 33 -12.45 14.12 -12.90
C ILE A 33 -13.22 14.81 -11.78
N ASP A 34 -14.43 14.31 -11.50
CA ASP A 34 -15.18 14.71 -10.30
C ASP A 34 -14.66 13.91 -9.09
N PRO A 35 -13.99 14.55 -8.13
CA PRO A 35 -13.41 13.85 -6.98
C PRO A 35 -14.46 13.18 -6.08
N HIS A 36 -15.73 13.57 -6.18
CA HIS A 36 -16.83 12.95 -5.43
C HIS A 36 -17.38 11.69 -6.09
N ARG A 37 -16.88 11.33 -7.28
CA ARG A 37 -17.37 10.17 -8.04
C ARG A 37 -16.25 9.24 -8.50
N ILE A 38 -15.16 9.21 -7.74
CA ILE A 38 -14.04 8.31 -7.97
C ILE A 38 -14.29 7.00 -7.24
N VAL A 39 -14.07 5.87 -7.92
CA VAL A 39 -14.17 4.54 -7.34
C VAL A 39 -12.79 3.89 -7.31
N ALA A 40 -12.49 3.22 -6.18
CA ALA A 40 -11.26 2.46 -5.99
C ALA A 40 -11.56 0.96 -5.99
N LEU A 41 -10.96 0.23 -6.92
CA LEU A 41 -11.17 -1.22 -7.13
C LEU A 41 -10.25 -2.08 -6.27
N GLU A 42 -9.35 -1.45 -5.51
CA GLU A 42 -8.41 -2.12 -4.63
C GLU A 42 -7.97 -1.15 -3.52
N TRP A 43 -7.36 -1.66 -2.45
CA TRP A 43 -7.13 -0.92 -1.21
C TRP A 43 -5.88 -0.03 -1.23
N LEU A 44 -4.87 -0.33 -2.07
CA LEU A 44 -3.73 0.58 -2.30
C LEU A 44 -4.22 1.96 -2.81
N PRO A 45 -5.00 2.07 -3.89
CA PRO A 45 -5.52 3.36 -4.32
C PRO A 45 -6.47 4.01 -3.31
N VAL A 46 -7.20 3.23 -2.49
CA VAL A 46 -7.98 3.79 -1.37
C VAL A 46 -7.08 4.58 -0.42
N GLU A 47 -5.97 3.99 0.01
CA GLU A 47 -5.02 4.67 0.89
C GLU A 47 -4.42 5.93 0.27
N LEU A 48 -4.05 5.86 -1.02
CA LEU A 48 -3.52 7.02 -1.75
C LEU A 48 -4.54 8.17 -1.78
N MET A 49 -5.83 7.87 -2.06
CA MET A 49 -6.90 8.86 -2.06
C MET A 49 -7.10 9.47 -0.67
N LEU A 50 -7.17 8.63 0.38
CA LEU A 50 -7.38 9.10 1.75
C LEU A 50 -6.20 9.93 2.25
N ALA A 51 -4.96 9.60 1.88
CA ALA A 51 -3.78 10.40 2.17
C ALA A 51 -3.83 11.81 1.54
N LEU A 52 -4.54 11.96 0.42
CA LEU A 52 -4.80 13.22 -0.27
C LEU A 52 -6.09 13.92 0.19
N GLY A 53 -6.77 13.41 1.22
CA GLY A 53 -8.03 13.96 1.72
C GLY A 53 -9.22 13.73 0.80
N VAL A 54 -9.14 12.76 -0.11
CA VAL A 54 -10.22 12.40 -1.03
C VAL A 54 -10.87 11.09 -0.56
N THR A 55 -12.16 11.14 -0.25
CA THR A 55 -12.94 9.96 0.09
C THR A 55 -13.43 9.28 -1.19
N PRO A 56 -13.16 7.97 -1.40
CA PRO A 56 -13.73 7.25 -2.53
C PRO A 56 -15.26 7.24 -2.50
N TYR A 57 -15.91 7.34 -3.66
CA TYR A 57 -17.35 7.16 -3.81
C TYR A 57 -17.76 5.70 -3.63
N GLY A 58 -16.94 4.78 -4.12
CA GLY A 58 -17.09 3.34 -3.96
C GLY A 58 -15.74 2.66 -3.76
N VAL A 59 -15.75 1.55 -3.03
CA VAL A 59 -14.57 0.74 -2.74
C VAL A 59 -14.92 -0.74 -2.88
N ALA A 60 -14.03 -1.51 -3.47
CA ALA A 60 -14.20 -2.95 -3.54
C ALA A 60 -13.88 -3.62 -2.20
N ASP A 61 -14.74 -4.58 -1.82
CA ASP A 61 -14.53 -5.52 -0.73
C ASP A 61 -14.38 -4.83 0.65
N ILE A 62 -15.33 -3.95 0.96
CA ILE A 62 -15.36 -3.23 2.24
C ILE A 62 -15.38 -4.15 3.46
N PRO A 63 -16.10 -5.31 3.49
CA PRO A 63 -16.05 -6.22 4.63
C PRO A 63 -14.62 -6.70 4.95
N ASN A 64 -13.87 -7.11 3.93
CA ASN A 64 -12.48 -7.51 4.12
C ASN A 64 -11.54 -6.33 4.34
N TYR A 65 -11.83 -5.15 3.77
CA TYR A 65 -11.10 -3.92 4.12
C TYR A 65 -11.13 -3.66 5.63
N LYS A 66 -12.28 -3.77 6.26
CA LYS A 66 -12.45 -3.58 7.71
C LYS A 66 -11.66 -4.61 8.53
N LEU A 67 -11.45 -5.81 8.00
CA LEU A 67 -10.73 -6.90 8.66
C LEU A 67 -9.20 -6.78 8.48
N TRP A 68 -8.76 -6.49 7.26
CA TRP A 68 -7.34 -6.55 6.88
C TRP A 68 -6.63 -5.21 6.98
N VAL A 69 -7.30 -4.12 6.59
CA VAL A 69 -6.72 -2.76 6.64
C VAL A 69 -7.04 -2.12 7.98
N ASN A 70 -8.32 -2.15 8.38
CA ASN A 70 -8.86 -1.61 9.62
C ASN A 70 -8.67 -0.08 9.78
N GLU A 71 -7.51 0.45 9.48
CA GLU A 71 -7.19 1.88 9.52
C GLU A 71 -6.42 2.31 8.25
N PRO A 72 -6.83 3.45 7.64
CA PRO A 72 -7.91 4.37 8.04
C PRO A 72 -9.31 3.79 7.81
N LYS A 73 -10.26 4.13 8.67
CA LYS A 73 -11.67 3.70 8.50
C LYS A 73 -12.31 4.42 7.33
N LEU A 74 -13.11 3.68 6.57
CA LEU A 74 -13.95 4.27 5.54
C LEU A 74 -15.22 4.85 6.16
N PRO A 75 -15.68 6.05 5.70
CA PRO A 75 -17.00 6.56 6.04
C PRO A 75 -18.13 5.61 5.60
N ASP A 76 -19.24 5.59 6.33
CA ASP A 76 -20.40 4.73 6.02
C ASP A 76 -21.08 5.09 4.68
N SER A 77 -20.80 6.27 4.14
CA SER A 77 -21.29 6.72 2.83
C SER A 77 -20.61 6.05 1.64
N VAL A 78 -19.50 5.35 1.85
CA VAL A 78 -18.75 4.67 0.78
C VAL A 78 -19.50 3.41 0.36
N ILE A 79 -19.74 3.26 -0.93
CA ILE A 79 -20.51 2.14 -1.50
C ILE A 79 -19.58 0.95 -1.69
N ASP A 80 -19.99 -0.22 -1.18
CA ASP A 80 -19.32 -1.49 -1.51
C ASP A 80 -19.66 -1.93 -2.93
N ILE A 81 -18.64 -2.15 -3.74
CA ILE A 81 -18.83 -2.54 -5.15
C ILE A 81 -18.51 -4.01 -5.44
N GLY A 82 -18.49 -4.86 -4.41
CA GLY A 82 -18.20 -6.29 -4.54
C GLY A 82 -16.72 -6.62 -4.39
N LEU A 83 -16.31 -7.81 -4.80
CA LEU A 83 -14.94 -8.31 -4.59
C LEU A 83 -13.90 -7.52 -5.39
N ARG A 84 -12.68 -7.42 -4.86
CA ARG A 84 -11.54 -6.78 -5.56
C ARG A 84 -11.17 -7.50 -6.86
N THR A 85 -11.29 -8.82 -6.90
CA THR A 85 -11.00 -9.62 -8.09
C THR A 85 -12.17 -9.68 -9.07
N GLU A 86 -13.40 -9.51 -8.58
CA GLU A 86 -14.64 -9.61 -9.34
C GLU A 86 -15.65 -8.57 -8.85
N PRO A 87 -15.42 -7.28 -9.13
CA PRO A 87 -16.36 -6.23 -8.73
C PRO A 87 -17.68 -6.33 -9.50
N ASN A 88 -18.74 -5.82 -8.91
CA ASN A 88 -20.05 -5.76 -9.54
C ASN A 88 -20.07 -4.71 -10.67
N LEU A 89 -19.82 -5.16 -11.91
CA LEU A 89 -19.72 -4.29 -13.09
C LEU A 89 -21.05 -3.60 -13.44
N GLU A 90 -22.19 -4.21 -13.11
CA GLU A 90 -23.50 -3.61 -13.31
C GLU A 90 -23.68 -2.42 -12.36
N LEU A 91 -23.39 -2.60 -11.08
CA LEU A 91 -23.43 -1.53 -10.08
C LEU A 91 -22.47 -0.40 -10.47
N LEU A 92 -21.22 -0.72 -10.85
CA LEU A 92 -20.24 0.27 -11.32
C LEU A 92 -20.79 1.10 -12.50
N THR A 93 -21.42 0.43 -13.47
CA THR A 93 -22.03 1.11 -14.63
C THR A 93 -23.15 2.05 -14.21
N GLN A 94 -24.00 1.62 -13.27
CA GLN A 94 -25.10 2.44 -12.72
C GLN A 94 -24.57 3.64 -11.92
N MET A 95 -23.50 3.46 -11.17
CA MET A 95 -22.84 4.53 -10.40
C MET A 95 -22.26 5.64 -11.27
N LYS A 96 -21.94 5.35 -12.54
CA LYS A 96 -21.34 6.27 -13.51
C LYS A 96 -20.11 6.99 -12.91
N PRO A 97 -19.07 6.28 -12.46
CA PRO A 97 -17.89 6.92 -11.87
C PRO A 97 -17.24 7.90 -12.84
N SER A 98 -16.66 8.97 -12.32
CA SER A 98 -15.88 9.91 -13.12
C SER A 98 -14.50 9.35 -13.46
N PHE A 99 -13.97 8.51 -12.57
CA PHE A 99 -12.66 7.87 -12.70
C PHE A 99 -12.57 6.60 -11.87
N LEU A 100 -11.73 5.65 -12.30
CA LEU A 100 -11.45 4.41 -11.60
C LEU A 100 -9.97 4.34 -11.22
N PHE A 101 -9.68 3.98 -9.97
CA PHE A 101 -8.33 3.62 -9.55
C PHE A 101 -8.24 2.15 -9.17
N TRP A 102 -7.12 1.49 -9.52
CA TRP A 102 -6.86 0.08 -9.19
C TRP A 102 -5.38 -0.15 -8.89
N SER A 103 -5.05 -1.35 -8.40
CA SER A 103 -3.65 -1.80 -8.29
C SER A 103 -3.23 -2.48 -9.58
N ALA A 104 -2.12 -2.02 -10.16
CA ALA A 104 -1.61 -2.58 -11.42
C ALA A 104 -1.29 -4.07 -11.26
N GLY A 105 -1.81 -4.87 -12.20
CA GLY A 105 -1.62 -6.33 -12.19
C GLY A 105 -2.52 -7.10 -11.22
N TYR A 106 -3.54 -6.44 -10.63
CA TYR A 106 -4.50 -7.09 -9.74
C TYR A 106 -5.94 -6.69 -10.08
N GLY A 107 -6.88 -7.66 -10.00
CA GLY A 107 -8.28 -7.45 -10.31
C GLY A 107 -8.62 -7.52 -11.80
N PRO A 108 -9.70 -6.87 -12.26
CA PRO A 108 -10.15 -6.89 -13.64
C PRO A 108 -9.16 -6.24 -14.59
N SER A 109 -9.22 -6.64 -15.88
CA SER A 109 -8.36 -6.05 -16.90
C SER A 109 -8.68 -4.56 -17.15
N GLU A 110 -7.64 -3.79 -17.49
CA GLU A 110 -7.78 -2.36 -17.83
C GLU A 110 -8.77 -2.16 -18.98
N GLU A 111 -8.77 -3.07 -19.97
CA GLU A 111 -9.73 -3.02 -21.09
C GLU A 111 -11.19 -3.13 -20.60
N THR A 112 -11.45 -3.98 -19.62
CA THR A 112 -12.79 -4.13 -19.04
C THR A 112 -13.18 -2.86 -18.30
N MET A 113 -12.29 -2.28 -17.50
CA MET A 113 -12.57 -1.06 -16.74
C MET A 113 -12.74 0.16 -17.63
N ALA A 114 -11.98 0.27 -18.71
CA ALA A 114 -12.07 1.38 -19.68
C ALA A 114 -13.44 1.48 -20.37
N LYS A 115 -14.22 0.39 -20.42
CA LYS A 115 -15.60 0.39 -20.94
C LYS A 115 -16.59 1.09 -20.00
N ILE A 116 -16.24 1.26 -18.72
CA ILE A 116 -17.09 1.86 -17.69
C ILE A 116 -16.70 3.32 -17.46
N ALA A 117 -15.41 3.59 -17.22
CA ALA A 117 -14.88 4.93 -17.03
C ALA A 117 -13.37 4.98 -17.32
N PRO A 118 -12.80 6.17 -17.57
CA PRO A 118 -11.35 6.32 -17.59
C PRO A 118 -10.77 5.96 -16.23
N GLY A 119 -9.52 5.49 -16.21
CA GLY A 119 -8.91 5.08 -14.96
C GLY A 119 -7.40 4.94 -15.02
N ARG A 120 -6.80 4.65 -13.87
CA ARG A 120 -5.37 4.50 -13.70
C ARG A 120 -5.04 3.41 -12.68
N GLY A 121 -4.08 2.53 -13.03
CA GLY A 121 -3.48 1.58 -12.11
C GLY A 121 -2.24 2.14 -11.42
N PHE A 122 -2.08 1.83 -10.13
CA PHE A 122 -0.87 2.11 -9.35
C PHE A 122 -0.18 0.81 -8.98
N SER A 123 1.14 0.77 -9.16
CA SER A 123 1.92 -0.41 -8.77
C SER A 123 2.20 -0.39 -7.27
N PHE A 124 1.97 -1.53 -6.62
CA PHE A 124 2.31 -1.72 -5.21
C PHE A 124 3.83 -1.66 -4.98
N SER A 125 4.61 -2.28 -5.87
CA SER A 125 6.05 -2.46 -5.69
C SER A 125 6.78 -2.48 -7.04
N ASP A 126 8.06 -2.21 -6.99
CA ASP A 126 9.04 -2.52 -8.04
C ASP A 126 9.77 -3.85 -7.76
N GLY A 127 9.28 -4.63 -6.78
CA GLY A 127 9.91 -5.84 -6.27
C GLY A 127 11.01 -5.58 -5.23
N LYS A 128 11.27 -4.32 -4.84
CA LYS A 128 12.36 -3.94 -3.93
C LYS A 128 11.92 -2.98 -2.83
N LYS A 129 11.29 -1.86 -3.20
CA LYS A 129 11.02 -0.72 -2.30
C LYS A 129 9.56 -0.25 -2.39
N PRO A 130 8.61 -1.01 -1.83
CA PRO A 130 7.18 -0.66 -1.91
C PRO A 130 6.85 0.68 -1.27
N LEU A 131 7.49 1.06 -0.16
CA LEU A 131 7.23 2.35 0.50
C LEU A 131 7.71 3.54 -0.34
N THR A 132 8.90 3.43 -0.93
CA THR A 132 9.39 4.44 -1.89
C THR A 132 8.43 4.55 -3.08
N MET A 133 7.94 3.42 -3.60
CA MET A 133 6.93 3.40 -4.68
C MET A 133 5.63 4.07 -4.23
N ALA A 134 5.15 3.78 -3.02
CA ALA A 134 3.95 4.41 -2.47
C ALA A 134 4.07 5.94 -2.35
N LYS A 135 5.23 6.47 -1.91
CA LYS A 135 5.50 7.92 -1.88
C LYS A 135 5.47 8.54 -3.29
N ASN A 136 5.99 7.85 -4.29
CA ASN A 136 5.90 8.29 -5.69
C ASN A 136 4.46 8.27 -6.20
N SER A 137 3.71 7.21 -5.89
CA SER A 137 2.29 7.08 -6.28
C SER A 137 1.39 8.15 -5.66
N ILE A 138 1.67 8.60 -4.42
CA ILE A 138 0.97 9.74 -3.82
C ILE A 138 1.19 11.01 -4.64
N ASN A 139 2.44 11.32 -5.00
CA ASN A 139 2.73 12.50 -5.81
C ASN A 139 2.09 12.41 -7.20
N GLU A 140 2.11 11.23 -7.83
CA GLU A 140 1.46 10.99 -9.11
C GLU A 140 -0.06 11.16 -9.02
N MET A 141 -0.72 10.53 -8.05
CA MET A 141 -2.18 10.67 -7.84
C MET A 141 -2.56 12.12 -7.54
N ALA A 142 -1.73 12.84 -6.77
CA ALA A 142 -1.97 14.25 -6.46
C ALA A 142 -2.04 15.13 -7.71
N GLN A 143 -1.21 14.87 -8.73
CA GLN A 143 -1.26 15.58 -10.00
C GLN A 143 -2.58 15.32 -10.75
N PHE A 144 -3.10 14.07 -10.71
CA PHE A 144 -4.42 13.75 -11.28
C PHE A 144 -5.56 14.47 -10.58
N LEU A 145 -5.44 14.67 -9.27
CA LEU A 145 -6.53 15.19 -8.44
C LEU A 145 -6.36 16.68 -8.07
N ASN A 146 -5.29 17.35 -8.53
CA ASN A 146 -4.90 18.70 -8.13
C ASN A 146 -4.78 18.83 -6.60
N ARG A 147 -4.03 17.89 -5.96
CA ARG A 147 -3.84 17.76 -4.51
C ARG A 147 -2.36 17.75 -4.11
N GLU A 148 -1.50 18.47 -4.83
CA GLU A 148 -0.06 18.48 -4.59
C GLU A 148 0.30 19.06 -3.22
N ALA A 149 -0.48 20.03 -2.74
CA ALA A 149 -0.29 20.59 -1.41
C ALA A 149 -0.58 19.57 -0.31
N GLU A 150 -1.65 18.78 -0.46
CA GLU A 150 -2.03 17.70 0.45
C GLU A 150 -0.99 16.57 0.42
N ALA A 151 -0.48 16.21 -0.74
CA ALA A 151 0.61 15.23 -0.89
C ALA A 151 1.85 15.67 -0.12
N LYS A 152 2.30 16.91 -0.33
CA LYS A 152 3.45 17.47 0.38
C LYS A 152 3.24 17.46 1.90
N LYS A 153 2.05 17.87 2.37
CA LYS A 153 1.68 17.87 3.79
C LYS A 153 1.74 16.45 4.35
N HIS A 154 1.08 15.49 3.69
CA HIS A 154 1.05 14.09 4.14
C HIS A 154 2.43 13.45 4.20
N LEU A 155 3.29 13.67 3.20
CA LEU A 155 4.65 13.14 3.20
C LEU A 155 5.50 13.77 4.31
N ALA A 156 5.33 15.06 4.61
CA ALA A 156 5.99 15.70 5.75
C ALA A 156 5.50 15.15 7.09
N GLU A 157 4.20 14.86 7.23
CA GLU A 157 3.63 14.20 8.43
C GLU A 157 4.16 12.76 8.58
N PHE A 158 4.32 12.02 7.48
CA PHE A 158 4.97 10.72 7.48
C PHE A 158 6.39 10.79 8.02
N ASP A 159 7.22 11.67 7.45
CA ASP A 159 8.63 11.81 7.84
C ASP A 159 8.75 12.28 9.31
N ALA A 160 7.91 13.23 9.74
CA ALA A 160 7.87 13.69 11.13
C ALA A 160 7.48 12.57 12.12
N LEU A 161 6.52 11.69 11.75
CA LEU A 161 6.16 10.54 12.57
C LEU A 161 7.35 9.59 12.72
N ILE A 162 8.01 9.21 11.60
CA ILE A 162 9.16 8.32 11.64
C ILE A 162 10.27 8.91 12.51
N ASP A 163 10.59 10.19 12.33
CA ASP A 163 11.64 10.86 13.11
C ASP A 163 11.30 10.92 14.61
N SER A 164 10.04 11.13 14.96
CA SER A 164 9.58 11.16 16.36
C SER A 164 9.71 9.81 17.07
N LEU A 165 9.62 8.70 16.31
CA LEU A 165 9.67 7.35 16.86
C LEU A 165 11.10 6.78 16.93
N LYS A 166 12.05 7.25 16.11
CA LYS A 166 13.44 6.75 16.10
C LYS A 166 14.09 6.65 17.49
N PRO A 167 14.01 7.68 18.38
CA PRO A 167 14.64 7.60 19.70
C PRO A 167 14.12 6.46 20.56
N ARG A 168 12.87 6.02 20.37
CA ARG A 168 12.24 4.95 21.14
C ARG A 168 12.82 3.57 20.85
N PHE A 169 13.54 3.44 19.73
CA PHE A 169 14.23 2.21 19.32
C PHE A 169 15.75 2.26 19.54
N ALA A 170 16.32 3.41 19.94
CA ALA A 170 17.75 3.60 20.07
C ALA A 170 18.42 2.64 21.07
N ASN A 171 17.72 2.27 22.14
CA ASN A 171 18.20 1.35 23.17
C ASN A 171 17.62 -0.08 23.02
N ARG A 172 16.97 -0.41 21.91
CA ARG A 172 16.47 -1.74 21.66
C ARG A 172 17.64 -2.71 21.50
N ALA A 173 17.52 -3.90 22.11
CA ALA A 173 18.51 -4.95 21.88
C ALA A 173 18.66 -5.23 20.39
N ASP A 174 19.89 -5.42 19.91
CA ASP A 174 20.20 -5.78 18.53
C ASP A 174 19.73 -7.22 18.21
N ARG A 175 18.41 -7.40 18.22
CA ARG A 175 17.75 -8.66 17.89
C ARG A 175 16.90 -8.48 16.66
N PRO A 176 17.02 -9.38 15.65
CA PRO A 176 16.19 -9.28 14.45
C PRO A 176 14.70 -9.44 14.77
N LEU A 177 13.87 -8.80 13.99
CA LEU A 177 12.41 -8.88 14.09
C LEU A 177 11.88 -9.80 12.99
N LEU A 178 11.14 -10.85 13.38
CA LEU A 178 10.35 -11.66 12.48
C LEU A 178 8.90 -11.15 12.46
N MET A 179 8.45 -10.70 11.33
CA MET A 179 7.07 -10.24 11.13
C MET A 179 6.26 -11.32 10.44
N VAL A 180 5.09 -11.63 11.01
CA VAL A 180 4.24 -12.71 10.51
C VAL A 180 2.76 -12.38 10.65
N THR A 181 1.92 -13.08 9.90
CA THR A 181 0.47 -13.20 10.16
C THR A 181 0.02 -14.63 9.93
N LEU A 182 -0.93 -15.11 10.73
CA LEU A 182 -1.48 -16.46 10.58
C LEU A 182 -2.41 -16.51 9.37
N LEU A 183 -2.17 -17.44 8.46
CA LEU A 183 -3.06 -17.72 7.32
C LEU A 183 -4.11 -18.77 7.64
N ASP A 184 -3.66 -19.86 8.26
CA ASP A 184 -4.48 -20.98 8.69
C ASP A 184 -3.78 -21.75 9.83
N ALA A 185 -4.38 -22.85 10.29
CA ALA A 185 -3.86 -23.67 11.39
C ALA A 185 -2.45 -24.24 11.17
N ARG A 186 -1.89 -24.16 9.96
CA ARG A 186 -0.59 -24.75 9.59
C ARG A 186 0.37 -23.81 8.90
N HIS A 187 -0.09 -22.65 8.45
CA HIS A 187 0.71 -21.73 7.64
C HIS A 187 0.69 -20.32 8.21
N MET A 188 1.84 -19.69 8.14
CA MET A 188 2.00 -18.25 8.35
C MET A 188 2.52 -17.57 7.11
N LEU A 189 2.07 -16.35 6.88
CA LEU A 189 2.70 -15.44 5.95
C LEU A 189 3.83 -14.73 6.70
N VAL A 190 5.04 -14.78 6.15
CA VAL A 190 6.20 -14.05 6.67
C VAL A 190 6.55 -12.90 5.74
N PHE A 191 7.11 -11.81 6.31
CA PHE A 191 7.43 -10.59 5.57
C PHE A 191 8.94 -10.39 5.54
N GLY A 192 9.50 -10.25 4.34
CA GLY A 192 10.94 -10.14 4.11
C GLY A 192 11.40 -8.76 3.68
N LYS A 193 12.64 -8.68 3.17
CA LYS A 193 13.34 -7.43 2.87
C LYS A 193 12.70 -6.54 1.79
N ASN A 194 11.82 -7.06 0.96
CA ASN A 194 11.10 -6.31 -0.05
C ASN A 194 9.60 -6.07 0.29
N CYS A 195 9.22 -6.21 1.57
CA CYS A 195 7.89 -5.85 2.03
C CYS A 195 7.75 -4.34 2.30
N LEU A 196 6.50 -3.86 2.39
CA LEU A 196 6.18 -2.46 2.68
C LEU A 196 6.86 -1.94 3.96
N PHE A 197 6.99 -2.79 4.97
CA PHE A 197 7.49 -2.42 6.30
C PHE A 197 9.01 -2.33 6.40
N GLN A 198 9.74 -2.87 5.43
CA GLN A 198 11.20 -2.94 5.50
C GLN A 198 11.84 -1.56 5.61
N GLU A 199 11.41 -0.59 4.80
CA GLU A 199 11.98 0.75 4.82
C GLU A 199 11.67 1.50 6.14
N VAL A 200 10.60 1.12 6.85
CA VAL A 200 10.31 1.61 8.21
C VAL A 200 11.26 0.96 9.22
N LEU A 201 11.49 -0.35 9.14
CA LEU A 201 12.47 -1.04 9.99
C LEU A 201 13.88 -0.46 9.80
N ASP A 202 14.28 -0.22 8.56
CA ASP A 202 15.56 0.40 8.21
C ASP A 202 15.73 1.78 8.88
N SER A 203 14.65 2.57 8.90
CA SER A 203 14.63 3.88 9.55
C SER A 203 14.83 3.82 11.05
N PHE A 204 14.49 2.70 11.68
CA PHE A 204 14.64 2.46 13.12
C PHE A 204 15.88 1.62 13.45
N GLY A 205 16.68 1.22 12.46
CA GLY A 205 17.85 0.36 12.65
C GLY A 205 17.49 -1.07 13.06
N ILE A 206 16.28 -1.56 12.73
CA ILE A 206 15.81 -2.89 13.10
C ILE A 206 16.05 -3.85 11.95
N ARG A 207 16.79 -4.94 12.20
CA ARG A 207 17.04 -5.98 11.20
C ARG A 207 15.79 -6.87 11.04
N ASN A 208 15.44 -7.19 9.80
CA ASN A 208 14.44 -8.22 9.50
C ASN A 208 15.07 -9.61 9.68
N ALA A 209 14.37 -10.50 10.38
CA ALA A 209 14.86 -11.84 10.65
C ALA A 209 14.68 -12.81 9.47
N TRP A 210 13.79 -12.50 8.52
CA TRP A 210 13.56 -13.38 7.38
C TRP A 210 14.56 -13.11 6.25
N GLU A 211 15.37 -14.12 5.94
CA GLU A 211 16.39 -14.09 4.87
C GLU A 211 16.07 -15.06 3.71
N GLY A 212 14.95 -15.81 3.82
CA GLY A 212 14.52 -16.75 2.77
C GLY A 212 13.97 -16.05 1.53
N GLU A 213 13.62 -16.86 0.54
CA GLU A 213 13.00 -16.40 -0.70
C GLU A 213 11.68 -15.69 -0.45
N MET A 214 11.39 -14.70 -1.28
CA MET A 214 10.20 -13.86 -1.21
C MET A 214 9.53 -13.77 -2.57
N THR A 215 8.22 -13.63 -2.57
CA THR A 215 7.48 -13.26 -3.77
C THR A 215 7.71 -11.79 -4.12
N PHE A 216 7.26 -11.38 -5.29
CA PHE A 216 7.20 -9.96 -5.70
C PHE A 216 6.50 -9.08 -4.63
N TRP A 217 5.55 -9.64 -3.91
CA TRP A 217 4.75 -8.93 -2.89
C TRP A 217 5.48 -8.71 -1.56
N GLY A 218 6.71 -9.19 -1.42
CA GLY A 218 7.49 -9.02 -0.19
C GLY A 218 7.04 -9.93 0.95
N SER A 219 6.27 -10.97 0.64
CA SER A 219 5.80 -11.97 1.59
C SER A 219 5.90 -13.38 1.01
N THR A 220 5.94 -14.39 1.86
CA THR A 220 5.85 -15.80 1.46
C THR A 220 5.13 -16.62 2.52
N ALA A 221 4.33 -17.60 2.08
CA ALA A 221 3.65 -18.53 2.98
C ALA A 221 4.61 -19.67 3.37
N VAL A 222 4.70 -19.94 4.65
CA VAL A 222 5.54 -21.02 5.19
C VAL A 222 4.78 -21.86 6.20
N GLY A 223 5.16 -23.14 6.32
CA GLY A 223 4.68 -23.99 7.40
C GLY A 223 5.13 -23.45 8.77
N ILE A 224 4.29 -23.57 9.78
CA ILE A 224 4.58 -23.10 11.15
C ILE A 224 5.85 -23.74 11.70
N ASP A 225 6.15 -24.99 11.33
CA ASP A 225 7.35 -25.72 11.70
C ASP A 225 8.64 -24.99 11.28
N ARG A 226 8.61 -24.26 10.16
CA ARG A 226 9.74 -23.44 9.67
C ARG A 226 10.13 -22.35 10.68
N LEU A 227 9.20 -21.89 11.51
CA LEU A 227 9.49 -20.85 12.50
C LEU A 227 10.35 -21.37 13.65
N ALA A 228 10.42 -22.68 13.88
CA ALA A 228 11.26 -23.30 14.91
C ALA A 228 12.78 -23.10 14.71
N GLN A 229 13.20 -22.73 13.50
CA GLN A 229 14.61 -22.41 13.20
C GLN A 229 15.05 -21.06 13.81
N PHE A 230 14.12 -20.15 14.09
CA PHE A 230 14.41 -18.83 14.63
C PHE A 230 14.59 -18.89 16.15
N ARG A 231 15.82 -18.74 16.61
CA ARG A 231 16.17 -18.88 18.03
C ARG A 231 16.24 -17.55 18.77
N ASP A 232 16.99 -16.60 18.24
CA ASP A 232 17.23 -15.30 18.89
C ASP A 232 16.58 -14.15 18.08
N VAL A 233 15.25 -14.17 18.04
CA VAL A 233 14.44 -13.16 17.34
C VAL A 233 13.31 -12.68 18.23
N ASP A 234 12.87 -11.44 18.01
CA ASP A 234 11.55 -10.99 18.43
C ASP A 234 10.54 -11.32 17.33
N VAL A 235 9.33 -11.71 17.69
CA VAL A 235 8.27 -12.03 16.71
C VAL A 235 7.09 -11.11 16.91
N LEU A 236 6.67 -10.44 15.84
CA LEU A 236 5.47 -9.61 15.78
C LEU A 236 4.47 -10.27 14.83
N CYS A 237 3.33 -10.68 15.39
CA CYS A 237 2.24 -11.32 14.65
C CYS A 237 1.07 -10.35 14.52
N PHE A 238 0.68 -10.01 13.27
CA PHE A 238 -0.49 -9.19 13.00
C PHE A 238 -1.76 -10.02 13.02
N ASP A 239 -2.78 -9.56 13.74
CA ASP A 239 -4.06 -10.23 13.88
C ASP A 239 -5.05 -9.77 12.81
N HIS A 240 -5.56 -10.71 12.02
CA HIS A 240 -6.54 -10.45 10.97
C HIS A 240 -7.85 -11.25 11.19
N GLY A 241 -8.34 -11.32 12.44
CA GLY A 241 -9.63 -11.93 12.78
C GLY A 241 -9.63 -13.45 12.85
N ASN A 242 -8.48 -14.10 12.91
CA ASN A 242 -8.30 -15.55 12.99
C ASN A 242 -8.04 -16.04 14.42
N GLU A 243 -8.69 -15.44 15.41
CA GLU A 243 -8.48 -15.69 16.83
C GLU A 243 -8.61 -17.18 17.21
N ARG A 244 -9.62 -17.89 16.63
CA ARG A 244 -9.84 -19.30 16.89
C ARG A 244 -8.65 -20.17 16.46
N ASP A 245 -8.12 -19.91 15.26
CA ASP A 245 -6.99 -20.66 14.72
C ASP A 245 -5.70 -20.33 15.50
N MET A 246 -5.53 -19.07 15.89
CA MET A 246 -4.42 -18.65 16.74
C MET A 246 -4.43 -19.34 18.10
N GLN A 247 -5.59 -19.42 18.77
CA GLN A 247 -5.72 -20.12 20.04
C GLN A 247 -5.41 -21.63 19.89
N ALA A 248 -5.91 -22.25 18.82
CA ALA A 248 -5.61 -23.65 18.53
C ALA A 248 -4.13 -23.88 18.29
N LEU A 249 -3.47 -23.00 17.52
CA LEU A 249 -2.03 -23.05 17.30
C LEU A 249 -1.24 -22.90 18.60
N MET A 250 -1.56 -21.90 19.42
CA MET A 250 -0.86 -21.60 20.67
C MET A 250 -0.97 -22.74 21.69
N ALA A 251 -1.99 -23.58 21.61
CA ALA A 251 -2.17 -24.77 22.45
C ALA A 251 -1.30 -25.98 22.00
N THR A 252 -0.69 -25.94 20.83
CA THR A 252 0.10 -27.07 20.31
C THR A 252 1.45 -27.20 21.00
N PRO A 253 1.93 -28.43 21.24
CA PRO A 253 3.28 -28.66 21.80
C PRO A 253 4.39 -28.05 20.90
N LEU A 254 4.23 -28.10 19.59
CA LEU A 254 5.18 -27.50 18.65
C LEU A 254 5.35 -26.01 18.91
N TRP A 255 4.24 -25.27 19.01
CA TRP A 255 4.27 -23.83 19.26
C TRP A 255 4.91 -23.51 20.63
N GLN A 256 4.49 -24.20 21.67
CA GLN A 256 5.00 -24.00 23.03
C GLN A 256 6.51 -24.33 23.17
N ALA A 257 7.04 -25.20 22.30
CA ALA A 257 8.46 -25.54 22.29
C ALA A 257 9.33 -24.50 21.54
N MET A 258 8.73 -23.55 20.80
CA MET A 258 9.49 -22.55 20.04
C MET A 258 10.29 -21.62 20.96
N PRO A 259 11.57 -21.33 20.66
CA PRO A 259 12.41 -20.49 21.51
C PRO A 259 11.80 -19.13 21.84
N PHE A 260 11.30 -18.41 20.84
CA PHE A 260 10.71 -17.08 21.02
C PHE A 260 9.40 -17.10 21.83
N VAL A 261 8.67 -18.23 21.84
CA VAL A 261 7.48 -18.41 22.69
C VAL A 261 7.89 -18.65 24.14
N ARG A 262 8.84 -19.57 24.38
CA ARG A 262 9.35 -19.88 25.71
C ARG A 262 10.02 -18.68 26.39
N GLU A 263 10.63 -17.82 25.61
CA GLU A 263 11.32 -16.62 26.07
C GLU A 263 10.43 -15.37 26.07
N GLN A 264 9.11 -15.54 25.86
CA GLN A 264 8.11 -14.47 25.87
C GLN A 264 8.41 -13.35 24.86
N ARG A 265 9.01 -13.70 23.72
CA ARG A 265 9.37 -12.78 22.64
C ARG A 265 8.38 -12.79 21.48
N PHE A 266 7.28 -13.49 21.62
CA PHE A 266 6.15 -13.46 20.68
C PHE A 266 5.15 -12.41 21.15
N LYS A 267 4.82 -11.46 20.26
CA LYS A 267 3.82 -10.42 20.50
C LYS A 267 2.79 -10.42 19.40
N ARG A 268 1.54 -10.32 19.80
CA ARG A 268 0.42 -10.07 18.89
C ARG A 268 0.19 -8.58 18.78
N ALA A 269 -0.22 -8.13 17.61
CA ALA A 269 -0.46 -6.75 17.30
C ALA A 269 -1.73 -6.60 16.44
N PRO A 270 -2.40 -5.44 16.45
CA PRO A 270 -3.52 -5.18 15.57
C PRO A 270 -3.18 -5.43 14.10
N ALA A 271 -4.23 -5.67 13.29
CA ALA A 271 -4.10 -5.78 11.84
C ALA A 271 -3.43 -4.55 11.24
N VAL A 272 -2.49 -4.78 10.34
CA VAL A 272 -1.86 -3.74 9.49
C VAL A 272 -1.82 -4.27 8.08
N TRP A 273 -2.33 -3.48 7.14
CA TRP A 273 -2.31 -3.89 5.74
C TRP A 273 -0.90 -3.84 5.15
N PHE A 274 -0.43 -4.96 4.67
CA PHE A 274 0.97 -5.12 4.22
C PHE A 274 1.17 -4.89 2.71
N TYR A 275 0.08 -4.70 1.95
CA TYR A 275 0.11 -4.34 0.52
C TYR A 275 -0.49 -2.94 0.27
N GLY A 276 -0.46 -2.10 1.30
CA GLY A 276 -0.94 -0.74 1.27
C GLY A 276 0.09 0.28 0.81
N ALA A 277 -0.04 1.49 1.33
CA ALA A 277 0.80 2.63 1.03
C ALA A 277 1.38 3.28 2.30
N THR A 278 1.58 4.59 2.27
CA THR A 278 2.16 5.34 3.39
C THR A 278 1.28 5.35 4.63
N LEU A 279 -0.05 5.29 4.52
CA LEU A 279 -0.94 5.19 5.69
C LEU A 279 -0.75 3.87 6.43
N SER A 280 -0.68 2.74 5.70
CA SER A 280 -0.34 1.44 6.28
C SER A 280 1.06 1.44 6.91
N ALA A 281 2.05 2.07 6.28
CA ALA A 281 3.40 2.18 6.85
C ALA A 281 3.43 3.05 8.12
N MET A 282 2.65 4.13 8.18
CA MET A 282 2.48 4.95 9.40
C MET A 282 1.78 4.17 10.51
N HIS A 283 0.74 3.40 10.15
CA HIS A 283 0.05 2.53 11.10
C HIS A 283 1.01 1.46 11.64
N PHE A 284 1.77 0.81 10.77
CA PHE A 284 2.80 -0.15 11.17
C PHE A 284 3.81 0.47 12.15
N ALA A 285 4.32 1.67 11.86
CA ALA A 285 5.29 2.34 12.74
C ALA A 285 4.73 2.56 14.16
N ARG A 286 3.45 2.97 14.27
CA ARG A 286 2.78 3.12 15.58
C ARG A 286 2.55 1.78 16.27
N VAL A 287 2.12 0.76 15.54
CA VAL A 287 1.90 -0.59 16.07
C VAL A 287 3.23 -1.18 16.57
N LEU A 288 4.30 -1.01 15.82
CA LEU A 288 5.63 -1.47 16.20
C LEU A 288 6.12 -0.73 17.47
N ASP A 289 5.92 0.58 17.55
CA ASP A 289 6.26 1.36 18.74
C ASP A 289 5.48 0.90 19.98
N ASN A 290 4.19 0.72 19.86
CA ASN A 290 3.35 0.22 20.97
C ASN A 290 3.76 -1.20 21.43
N ALA A 291 4.17 -2.05 20.50
CA ALA A 291 4.58 -3.41 20.80
C ALA A 291 6.01 -3.49 21.37
N MET A 292 6.95 -2.70 20.88
CA MET A 292 8.39 -2.89 21.07
C MET A 292 9.17 -1.61 21.38
N GLY A 293 8.54 -0.43 21.29
CA GLY A 293 9.18 0.84 21.65
C GLY A 293 9.54 0.90 23.12
N GLY A 294 10.75 1.37 23.42
CA GLY A 294 11.17 1.66 24.79
C GLY A 294 10.51 2.91 25.34
N LYS A 295 10.63 3.16 26.65
CA LYS A 295 10.36 4.50 27.21
C LYS A 295 11.45 5.44 26.67
N ALA A 296 11.03 6.56 26.06
CA ALA A 296 11.93 7.62 25.65
C ALA A 296 12.60 8.26 26.87
#